data_66d147c767211b55731f1e19f7e2f3b2
#
_entry.id   66d147c767211b55731f1e19f7e2f3b2
#
_cell.length_a   1.000
_cell.length_b   1.000
_cell.length_c   1.000
_cell.angle_alpha   90.00
_cell.angle_beta   90.00
_cell.angle_gamma   90.00
#
_symmetry.space_group_name_H-M   'P 1'
#
loop_
_entity.id
_entity.type
_entity.pdbx_description
1 polymer ?
#
loop_
_entity_poly.entity_id
_entity_poly.type
_entity_poly.pdbx_seq_one_letter_code
_entity_poly.pdbx_strand_id
1 'polypeptide(L)'
;MSRIAVVTSHPLFASSGGHLVIANALVTALQEFGHEATVVLTPQNRFGRQGAAYLSTWLMDLGQAYDGRPVDQVISFRYPSYAIQHDSHVCWINHRMREYYDQWPRFSRSLSWRARTKERVRRALIHAADRYLLEDCVTQVYAQSHTIQARLARWGRLSAEVLHPPPPPRPYRCDRYGEYVLVASRLTPLKRIHLVLEALRLPPAQMVRCVIVGDGESRDWLIGLTKEYGLENRVTFAGQVSETELLEHLANCRAVCFPTTEEDYGLVTVEAFASRKAVITCTDSGGPTELVCNEKNGLVIEPTAKSLAIALARISEDSALAESFGVAGLRQVTAMTWQRAVDRLLLV
;
A
#
# COMPACT_ATOMS: atom_id res chain seq x y z
N MET A 1 -22.87 17.74 10.20
CA MET A 1 -21.46 18.15 10.33
C MET A 1 -20.91 17.43 11.55
N SER A 2 -20.04 16.45 11.36
CA SER A 2 -19.49 15.61 12.44
C SER A 2 -18.00 15.88 12.58
N ARG A 3 -17.45 15.61 13.76
CA ARG A 3 -16.03 15.67 14.07
C ARG A 3 -15.42 14.26 14.05
N ILE A 4 -14.44 14.05 13.20
CA ILE A 4 -13.92 12.73 12.90
C ILE A 4 -12.40 12.70 13.13
N ALA A 5 -11.94 11.78 13.97
CA ALA A 5 -10.52 11.50 14.15
C ALA A 5 -10.09 10.32 13.26
N VAL A 6 -9.22 10.59 12.29
CA VAL A 6 -8.63 9.56 11.43
C VAL A 6 -7.32 9.09 12.06
N VAL A 7 -7.32 7.90 12.64
CA VAL A 7 -6.22 7.39 13.48
C VAL A 7 -5.35 6.41 12.71
N THR A 8 -4.07 6.69 12.61
CA THR A 8 -3.09 5.77 12.01
C THR A 8 -1.79 5.78 12.80
N SER A 9 -1.01 4.71 12.67
CA SER A 9 0.28 4.62 13.33
C SER A 9 1.42 5.01 12.42
N HIS A 10 2.44 5.67 12.97
CA HIS A 10 3.64 6.00 12.20
C HIS A 10 4.90 5.81 13.05
N PRO A 11 5.93 5.10 12.57
CA PRO A 11 7.21 5.02 13.26
C PRO A 11 7.90 6.39 13.25
N LEU A 12 8.53 6.76 14.36
CA LEU A 12 9.32 7.99 14.45
C LEU A 12 10.44 7.97 13.40
N PHE A 13 10.66 9.10 12.76
CA PHE A 13 11.71 9.31 11.74
C PHE A 13 11.60 8.40 10.50
N ALA A 14 10.50 7.71 10.31
CA ALA A 14 10.26 6.96 9.08
C ALA A 14 9.79 7.89 7.95
N SER A 15 10.11 7.53 6.71
CA SER A 15 9.53 8.18 5.53
C SER A 15 8.01 7.93 5.46
N SER A 16 7.28 8.85 4.85
CA SER A 16 5.83 8.70 4.63
C SER A 16 5.54 7.41 3.88
N GLY A 17 4.51 6.68 4.32
CA GLY A 17 4.06 5.45 3.67
C GLY A 17 2.65 5.62 3.10
N GLY A 18 2.23 4.70 2.22
CA GLY A 18 0.92 4.74 1.58
C GLY A 18 -0.26 4.87 2.55
N HIS A 19 -0.15 4.35 3.78
CA HIS A 19 -1.19 4.50 4.80
C HIS A 19 -1.41 5.95 5.24
N LEU A 20 -0.35 6.77 5.33
CA LEU A 20 -0.47 8.20 5.63
C LEU A 20 -1.07 8.97 4.46
N VAL A 21 -0.71 8.58 3.23
CA VAL A 21 -1.30 9.17 2.02
C VAL A 21 -2.80 8.92 2.00
N ILE A 22 -3.25 7.69 2.28
CA ILE A 22 -4.68 7.36 2.34
C ILE A 22 -5.38 8.06 3.51
N ALA A 23 -4.75 8.15 4.69
CA ALA A 23 -5.33 8.83 5.85
C ALA A 23 -5.53 10.33 5.59
N ASN A 24 -4.52 11.00 5.02
CA ASN A 24 -4.63 12.41 4.64
C ASN A 24 -5.68 12.64 3.54
N ALA A 25 -5.72 11.77 2.53
CA ALA A 25 -6.72 11.83 1.48
C ALA A 25 -8.15 11.66 2.02
N LEU A 26 -8.35 10.77 2.99
CA LEU A 26 -9.63 10.62 3.67
C LEU A 26 -10.00 11.89 4.46
N VAL A 27 -9.05 12.50 5.18
CA VAL A 27 -9.30 13.75 5.91
C VAL A 27 -9.70 14.86 4.93
N THR A 28 -8.98 15.02 3.82
CA THR A 28 -9.33 15.99 2.77
C THR A 28 -10.75 15.75 2.25
N ALA A 29 -11.10 14.51 1.93
CA ALA A 29 -12.43 14.18 1.45
C ALA A 29 -13.52 14.46 2.49
N LEU A 30 -13.30 14.07 3.77
CA LEU A 30 -14.24 14.37 4.85
C LEU A 30 -14.49 15.87 4.99
N GLN A 31 -13.43 16.68 4.88
CA GLN A 31 -13.55 18.17 4.94
C GLN A 31 -14.29 18.73 3.74
N GLU A 32 -14.04 18.23 2.52
CA GLU A 32 -14.77 18.61 1.31
C GLU A 32 -16.26 18.29 1.40
N PHE A 33 -16.64 17.23 2.13
CA PHE A 33 -18.04 16.84 2.37
C PHE A 33 -18.64 17.48 3.63
N GLY A 34 -17.98 18.51 4.21
CA GLY A 34 -18.53 19.35 5.27
C GLY A 34 -18.36 18.80 6.69
N HIS A 35 -17.43 17.87 6.91
CA HIS A 35 -17.09 17.38 8.26
C HIS A 35 -15.82 18.08 8.78
N GLU A 36 -15.67 18.17 10.10
CA GLU A 36 -14.40 18.52 10.73
C GLU A 36 -13.58 17.22 10.88
N ALA A 37 -12.43 17.12 10.24
CA ALA A 37 -11.62 15.92 10.31
C ALA A 37 -10.12 16.23 10.50
N THR A 38 -9.41 15.36 11.22
CA THR A 38 -7.96 15.47 11.44
C THR A 38 -7.30 14.10 11.52
N VAL A 39 -6.00 14.05 11.16
CA VAL A 39 -5.19 12.85 11.36
C VAL A 39 -4.63 12.84 12.78
N VAL A 40 -4.78 11.71 13.47
CA VAL A 40 -4.18 11.44 14.78
C VAL A 40 -3.16 10.32 14.60
N LEU A 41 -1.92 10.58 15.01
CA LEU A 41 -0.84 9.60 14.92
C LEU A 41 -0.65 8.87 16.25
N THR A 42 -0.73 7.53 16.20
CA THR A 42 -0.38 6.68 17.32
C THR A 42 1.06 6.18 17.20
N PRO A 43 1.77 5.95 18.32
CA PRO A 43 3.14 5.49 18.26
C PRO A 43 3.20 4.05 17.73
N GLN A 44 4.04 3.83 16.72
CA GLN A 44 4.45 2.50 16.31
C GLN A 44 5.83 2.22 16.89
N ASN A 45 5.88 1.54 18.02
CA ASN A 45 7.13 1.21 18.68
C ASN A 45 7.94 0.19 17.86
N ARG A 46 9.27 0.19 18.11
CA ARG A 46 10.17 -0.81 17.50
C ARG A 46 9.68 -2.23 17.79
N PHE A 47 10.06 -3.15 16.94
CA PHE A 47 9.79 -4.57 17.12
C PHE A 47 10.20 -5.05 18.54
N GLY A 48 9.35 -5.84 19.19
CA GLY A 48 9.54 -6.26 20.58
C GLY A 48 8.84 -5.39 21.63
N ARG A 49 8.27 -4.24 21.25
CA ARG A 49 7.53 -3.32 22.13
C ARG A 49 6.03 -3.22 21.80
N GLN A 50 5.45 -4.27 21.23
CA GLN A 50 4.08 -4.27 20.75
C GLN A 50 3.04 -4.02 21.84
N GLY A 51 3.22 -4.63 23.02
CA GLY A 51 2.34 -4.39 24.18
C GLY A 51 2.30 -2.93 24.62
N ALA A 52 3.46 -2.24 24.57
CA ALA A 52 3.50 -0.81 24.87
C ALA A 52 2.77 0.02 23.80
N ALA A 53 2.85 -0.37 22.52
CA ALA A 53 2.14 0.33 21.44
C ALA A 53 0.62 0.16 21.59
N TYR A 54 0.13 -1.05 21.87
CA TYR A 54 -1.30 -1.28 22.16
C TYR A 54 -1.75 -0.46 23.36
N LEU A 55 -1.02 -0.54 24.50
CA LEU A 55 -1.41 0.14 25.71
C LEU A 55 -1.41 1.67 25.55
N SER A 56 -0.38 2.24 24.93
CA SER A 56 -0.34 3.69 24.67
C SER A 56 -1.47 4.16 23.78
N THR A 57 -1.86 3.37 22.78
CA THR A 57 -3.01 3.69 21.92
C THR A 57 -4.34 3.50 22.64
N TRP A 58 -4.48 2.43 23.43
CA TRP A 58 -5.66 2.17 24.25
C TRP A 58 -5.98 3.29 25.24
N LEU A 59 -4.92 3.87 25.84
CA LEU A 59 -5.05 4.93 26.87
C LEU A 59 -5.19 6.34 26.26
N MET A 60 -5.17 6.48 24.94
CA MET A 60 -5.43 7.77 24.30
C MET A 60 -6.92 8.09 24.42
N ASP A 61 -7.24 9.23 25.02
CA ASP A 61 -8.59 9.76 25.05
C ASP A 61 -8.84 10.64 23.82
N LEU A 62 -9.75 10.20 22.97
CA LEU A 62 -10.25 10.94 21.81
C LEU A 62 -11.75 11.26 21.95
N GLY A 63 -12.33 11.16 23.13
CA GLY A 63 -13.75 11.48 23.33
C GLY A 63 -14.07 12.97 23.17
N GLN A 64 -13.08 13.86 23.45
CA GLN A 64 -13.24 15.31 23.31
C GLN A 64 -12.01 15.94 22.66
N ALA A 65 -12.26 16.99 21.89
CA ALA A 65 -11.22 17.84 21.32
C ALA A 65 -10.74 18.90 22.36
N TYR A 66 -9.66 19.61 22.04
CA TYR A 66 -9.09 20.65 22.92
C TYR A 66 -10.07 21.78 23.31
N ASP A 67 -11.10 21.99 22.48
CA ASP A 67 -12.14 23.02 22.70
C ASP A 67 -13.35 22.47 23.52
N GLY A 68 -13.22 21.27 24.06
CA GLY A 68 -14.25 20.61 24.87
C GLY A 68 -15.42 20.03 24.06
N ARG A 69 -15.44 20.20 22.73
CA ARG A 69 -16.48 19.57 21.91
C ARG A 69 -16.18 18.09 21.67
N PRO A 70 -17.21 17.24 21.61
CA PRO A 70 -17.01 15.81 21.41
C PRO A 70 -16.39 15.51 20.03
N VAL A 71 -15.64 14.41 19.95
CA VAL A 71 -15.33 13.74 18.70
C VAL A 71 -16.45 12.74 18.47
N ASP A 72 -17.12 12.82 17.31
CA ASP A 72 -18.31 12.03 17.02
C ASP A 72 -17.96 10.63 16.55
N GLN A 73 -16.81 10.46 15.87
CA GLN A 73 -16.39 9.18 15.31
C GLN A 73 -14.87 9.06 15.16
N VAL A 74 -14.37 7.83 15.35
CA VAL A 74 -12.99 7.45 15.04
C VAL A 74 -12.96 6.52 13.83
N ILE A 75 -12.02 6.77 12.90
CA ILE A 75 -11.71 5.88 11.78
C ILE A 75 -10.25 5.47 11.90
N SER A 76 -9.99 4.19 12.21
CA SER A 76 -8.63 3.67 12.36
C SER A 76 -8.19 2.83 11.15
N PHE A 77 -6.85 2.64 10.96
CA PHE A 77 -6.32 2.00 9.77
C PHE A 77 -5.55 0.70 10.01
N ARG A 78 -4.60 0.68 10.92
CA ARG A 78 -3.61 -0.40 11.05
C ARG A 78 -3.19 -0.61 12.49
N TYR A 79 -2.42 -1.70 12.73
CA TYR A 79 -1.73 -1.89 13.99
C TYR A 79 -0.88 -0.66 14.36
N PRO A 80 -0.94 -0.18 15.62
CA PRO A 80 -1.87 -0.50 16.69
C PRO A 80 -3.09 0.44 16.73
N SER A 81 -3.35 1.28 15.71
CA SER A 81 -4.33 2.38 15.77
C SER A 81 -5.76 1.91 16.05
N TYR A 82 -6.11 0.67 15.72
CA TYR A 82 -7.41 0.10 16.07
C TYR A 82 -7.57 -0.26 17.57
N ALA A 83 -6.52 -0.06 18.39
CA ALA A 83 -6.64 -0.19 19.83
C ALA A 83 -7.24 1.06 20.52
N ILE A 84 -7.46 2.14 19.79
CA ILE A 84 -8.12 3.35 20.33
C ILE A 84 -9.53 3.00 20.80
N GLN A 85 -9.96 3.61 21.91
CA GLN A 85 -11.30 3.40 22.46
C GLN A 85 -12.21 4.55 22.07
N HIS A 86 -13.35 4.21 21.45
CA HIS A 86 -14.38 5.17 21.10
C HIS A 86 -15.70 4.43 20.78
N ASP A 87 -16.84 4.95 21.19
CA ASP A 87 -18.14 4.31 21.00
C ASP A 87 -18.52 4.17 19.51
N SER A 88 -18.15 5.16 18.69
CA SER A 88 -18.34 5.15 17.24
C SER A 88 -17.00 4.90 16.56
N HIS A 89 -16.59 3.64 16.43
CA HIS A 89 -15.28 3.28 15.89
C HIS A 89 -15.40 2.40 14.64
N VAL A 90 -14.93 2.91 13.50
CA VAL A 90 -14.77 2.15 12.25
C VAL A 90 -13.30 1.86 12.01
N CYS A 91 -12.96 0.62 11.66
CA CYS A 91 -11.60 0.26 11.25
C CYS A 91 -11.55 -0.02 9.74
N TRP A 92 -10.88 0.86 8.98
CA TRP A 92 -10.59 0.65 7.56
C TRP A 92 -9.20 0.05 7.40
N ILE A 93 -9.08 -1.24 7.69
CA ILE A 93 -7.80 -1.89 7.92
C ILE A 93 -7.00 -2.15 6.65
N ASN A 94 -5.71 -1.79 6.68
CA ASN A 94 -4.75 -2.19 5.66
C ASN A 94 -3.93 -3.42 6.05
N HIS A 95 -3.53 -3.57 7.29
CA HIS A 95 -2.91 -4.80 7.80
C HIS A 95 -2.85 -4.84 9.33
N ARG A 96 -2.82 -6.04 9.88
CA ARG A 96 -2.33 -6.35 11.23
C ARG A 96 -0.80 -6.49 11.19
N MET A 97 -0.21 -6.88 12.30
CA MET A 97 1.25 -7.10 12.36
C MET A 97 1.64 -8.40 11.65
N ARG A 98 1.93 -8.33 10.35
CA ARG A 98 2.07 -9.46 9.42
C ARG A 98 3.07 -10.52 9.87
N GLU A 99 4.13 -10.16 10.61
CA GLU A 99 5.13 -11.06 11.17
C GLU A 99 4.52 -12.10 12.11
N TYR A 100 3.40 -11.78 12.75
CA TYR A 100 2.67 -12.70 13.64
C TYR A 100 1.51 -13.40 12.96
N TYR A 101 1.22 -13.09 11.68
CA TYR A 101 0.13 -13.67 10.89
C TYR A 101 0.66 -14.41 9.65
N ASP A 102 0.48 -13.87 8.49
CA ASP A 102 0.82 -14.48 7.20
C ASP A 102 2.33 -14.65 6.99
N GLN A 103 3.15 -13.76 7.52
CA GLN A 103 4.62 -13.85 7.42
C GLN A 103 5.28 -14.65 8.57
N TRP A 104 4.51 -15.19 9.49
CA TRP A 104 5.05 -15.99 10.61
C TRP A 104 5.98 -17.14 10.19
N PRO A 105 5.69 -17.93 9.14
CA PRO A 105 6.59 -18.99 8.72
C PRO A 105 7.98 -18.48 8.34
N ARG A 106 8.05 -17.35 7.63
CA ARG A 106 9.31 -16.70 7.22
C ARG A 106 10.02 -16.10 8.42
N PHE A 107 9.31 -15.30 9.22
CA PHE A 107 9.85 -14.66 10.42
C PHE A 107 10.38 -15.69 11.44
N SER A 108 9.62 -16.72 11.75
CA SER A 108 10.01 -17.72 12.75
C SER A 108 11.22 -18.58 12.36
N ARG A 109 11.50 -18.74 11.05
CA ARG A 109 12.68 -19.46 10.56
C ARG A 109 13.99 -18.72 10.85
N SER A 110 13.98 -17.40 10.88
CA SER A 110 15.16 -16.58 11.16
C SER A 110 15.52 -16.52 12.66
N LEU A 111 14.67 -17.05 13.54
CA LEU A 111 14.83 -16.97 14.99
C LEU A 111 15.54 -18.19 15.57
N SER A 112 16.38 -17.97 16.60
CA SER A 112 16.87 -19.04 17.45
C SER A 112 15.70 -19.73 18.18
N TRP A 113 15.90 -20.96 18.69
CA TRP A 113 14.84 -21.71 19.35
C TRP A 113 14.25 -20.98 20.57
N ARG A 114 15.09 -20.32 21.39
CA ARG A 114 14.64 -19.52 22.55
C ARG A 114 13.84 -18.30 22.12
N ALA A 115 14.32 -17.58 21.11
CA ALA A 115 13.60 -16.44 20.55
C ALA A 115 12.26 -16.87 19.96
N ARG A 116 12.22 -17.99 19.22
CA ARG A 116 10.99 -18.54 18.63
C ARG A 116 9.94 -18.90 19.69
N THR A 117 10.34 -19.49 20.83
CA THR A 117 9.42 -19.77 21.93
C THR A 117 8.85 -18.50 22.53
N LYS A 118 9.68 -17.50 22.80
CA LYS A 118 9.25 -16.18 23.27
C LYS A 118 8.28 -15.51 22.29
N GLU A 119 8.60 -15.55 21.00
CA GLU A 119 7.75 -14.93 19.98
C GLU A 119 6.45 -15.71 19.72
N ARG A 120 6.40 -17.03 19.97
CA ARG A 120 5.14 -17.79 19.97
C ARG A 120 4.19 -17.35 21.08
N VAL A 121 4.70 -17.12 22.28
CA VAL A 121 3.88 -16.59 23.39
C VAL A 121 3.37 -15.18 23.04
N ARG A 122 4.26 -14.32 22.57
CA ARG A 122 3.88 -12.97 22.14
C ARG A 122 2.84 -13.00 21.01
N ARG A 123 3.00 -13.89 20.03
CA ARG A 123 2.02 -14.11 18.97
C ARG A 123 0.65 -14.47 19.51
N ALA A 124 0.56 -15.38 20.48
CA ALA A 124 -0.71 -15.76 21.08
C ALA A 124 -1.40 -14.58 21.78
N LEU A 125 -0.62 -13.76 22.52
CA LEU A 125 -1.14 -12.54 23.16
C LEU A 125 -1.61 -11.49 22.15
N ILE A 126 -0.85 -11.28 21.07
CA ILE A 126 -1.25 -10.38 19.98
C ILE A 126 -2.53 -10.86 19.30
N HIS A 127 -2.66 -12.16 19.02
CA HIS A 127 -3.87 -12.70 18.42
C HIS A 127 -5.09 -12.54 19.34
N ALA A 128 -4.92 -12.71 20.65
CA ALA A 128 -5.99 -12.48 21.61
C ALA A 128 -6.39 -11.01 21.68
N ALA A 129 -5.40 -10.10 21.74
CA ALA A 129 -5.63 -8.66 21.75
C ALA A 129 -6.32 -8.19 20.47
N ASP A 130 -5.80 -8.58 19.28
CA ASP A 130 -6.39 -8.18 18.01
C ASP A 130 -7.83 -8.69 17.84
N ARG A 131 -8.10 -9.91 18.32
CA ARG A 131 -9.46 -10.45 18.31
C ARG A 131 -10.38 -9.57 19.13
N TYR A 132 -10.07 -9.34 20.41
CA TYR A 132 -10.87 -8.50 21.29
C TYR A 132 -11.08 -7.10 20.73
N LEU A 133 -10.00 -6.46 20.22
CA LEU A 133 -10.07 -5.10 19.70
C LEU A 133 -10.92 -4.99 18.44
N LEU A 134 -10.78 -5.93 17.50
CA LEU A 134 -11.47 -5.86 16.21
C LEU A 134 -12.87 -6.49 16.21
N GLU A 135 -13.17 -7.42 17.12
CA GLU A 135 -14.49 -8.07 17.23
C GLU A 135 -15.41 -7.37 18.25
N ASP A 136 -14.84 -6.89 19.39
CA ASP A 136 -15.65 -6.38 20.50
C ASP A 136 -15.58 -4.86 20.66
N CYS A 137 -14.49 -4.19 20.21
CA CYS A 137 -14.29 -2.74 20.42
C CYS A 137 -14.51 -1.90 19.15
N VAL A 138 -14.51 -2.51 17.96
CA VAL A 138 -14.74 -1.82 16.69
C VAL A 138 -16.15 -2.08 16.21
N THR A 139 -16.90 -1.03 15.89
CA THR A 139 -18.29 -1.14 15.43
C THR A 139 -18.38 -1.78 14.04
N GLN A 140 -17.46 -1.40 13.13
CA GLN A 140 -17.45 -1.89 11.75
C GLN A 140 -16.02 -2.02 11.23
N VAL A 141 -15.71 -3.12 10.52
CA VAL A 141 -14.41 -3.35 9.89
C VAL A 141 -14.57 -3.39 8.38
N TYR A 142 -13.80 -2.55 7.69
CA TYR A 142 -13.60 -2.60 6.25
C TYR A 142 -12.17 -3.00 5.91
N ALA A 143 -11.99 -3.88 4.95
CA ALA A 143 -10.69 -4.26 4.41
C ALA A 143 -10.38 -3.43 3.16
N GLN A 144 -9.15 -2.90 3.04
CA GLN A 144 -8.76 -2.10 1.87
C GLN A 144 -8.58 -2.93 0.58
N SER A 145 -8.64 -4.28 0.68
CA SER A 145 -8.58 -5.18 -0.48
C SER A 145 -9.16 -6.56 -0.13
N HIS A 146 -9.49 -7.36 -1.15
CA HIS A 146 -9.85 -8.77 -0.97
C HIS A 146 -8.70 -9.59 -0.39
N THR A 147 -7.46 -9.25 -0.72
CA THR A 147 -6.24 -9.84 -0.13
C THR A 147 -6.22 -9.65 1.38
N ILE A 148 -6.54 -8.45 1.86
CA ILE A 148 -6.62 -8.17 3.30
C ILE A 148 -7.83 -8.89 3.91
N GLN A 149 -9.00 -8.84 3.28
CA GLN A 149 -10.20 -9.56 3.72
C GLN A 149 -9.92 -11.06 3.91
N ALA A 150 -9.28 -11.71 2.95
CA ALA A 150 -8.91 -13.12 3.02
C ALA A 150 -7.95 -13.41 4.20
N ARG A 151 -7.00 -12.51 4.47
CA ARG A 151 -6.10 -12.63 5.63
C ARG A 151 -6.84 -12.47 6.96
N LEU A 152 -7.79 -11.55 7.05
CA LEU A 152 -8.61 -11.36 8.25
C LEU A 152 -9.47 -12.60 8.53
N ALA A 153 -10.12 -13.13 7.53
CA ALA A 153 -10.94 -14.36 7.64
C ALA A 153 -10.09 -15.57 8.04
N ARG A 154 -8.92 -15.75 7.41
CA ARG A 154 -8.03 -16.91 7.67
C ARG A 154 -7.44 -16.92 9.08
N TRP A 155 -7.08 -15.76 9.61
CA TRP A 155 -6.28 -15.65 10.85
C TRP A 155 -7.04 -15.08 12.05
N GLY A 156 -8.33 -14.85 11.96
CA GLY A 156 -9.14 -14.31 13.04
C GLY A 156 -10.62 -14.61 12.92
N ARG A 157 -11.07 -15.21 11.80
CA ARG A 157 -12.50 -15.39 11.47
C ARG A 157 -13.26 -14.07 11.43
N LEU A 158 -12.53 -12.95 11.31
CA LEU A 158 -13.09 -11.63 11.26
C LEU A 158 -13.75 -11.41 9.91
N SER A 159 -15.04 -11.11 9.92
CA SER A 159 -15.78 -10.67 8.73
C SER A 159 -15.48 -9.20 8.49
N ALA A 160 -15.13 -8.84 7.27
CA ALA A 160 -14.92 -7.46 6.85
C ALA A 160 -15.45 -7.30 5.43
N GLU A 161 -16.09 -6.18 5.14
CA GLU A 161 -16.42 -5.81 3.77
C GLU A 161 -15.20 -5.18 3.09
N VAL A 162 -15.10 -5.35 1.76
CA VAL A 162 -14.02 -4.71 1.02
C VAL A 162 -14.44 -3.31 0.60
N LEU A 163 -13.60 -2.35 0.94
CA LEU A 163 -13.70 -0.96 0.51
C LEU A 163 -12.32 -0.51 0.02
N HIS A 164 -12.12 -0.53 -1.29
CA HIS A 164 -10.86 -0.09 -1.89
C HIS A 164 -10.65 1.40 -1.73
N PRO A 165 -9.47 1.88 -1.29
CA PRO A 165 -9.15 3.30 -1.28
C PRO A 165 -9.14 3.87 -2.69
N PRO A 166 -9.85 4.97 -2.95
CA PRO A 166 -9.72 5.68 -4.21
C PRO A 166 -8.32 6.27 -4.40
N PRO A 167 -7.91 6.64 -5.63
CA PRO A 167 -6.70 7.41 -5.82
C PRO A 167 -6.72 8.66 -4.93
N PRO A 168 -5.61 9.02 -4.25
CA PRO A 168 -5.51 10.27 -3.50
C PRO A 168 -5.89 11.47 -4.40
N PRO A 169 -6.52 12.53 -3.85
CA PRO A 169 -6.89 13.70 -4.62
C PRO A 169 -5.64 14.51 -5.01
N ARG A 170 -5.08 14.23 -6.19
CA ARG A 170 -3.86 14.81 -6.75
C ARG A 170 -4.10 15.19 -8.20
N PRO A 171 -3.35 16.15 -8.77
CA PRO A 171 -3.46 16.55 -10.16
C PRO A 171 -2.82 15.53 -11.12
N TYR A 172 -3.39 14.31 -11.15
CA TYR A 172 -2.95 13.28 -12.08
C TYR A 172 -3.17 13.71 -13.52
N ARG A 173 -2.21 13.43 -14.37
CA ARG A 173 -2.25 13.70 -15.80
C ARG A 173 -1.45 12.68 -16.58
N CYS A 174 -1.66 12.64 -17.88
CA CYS A 174 -0.86 11.91 -18.83
C CYS A 174 -0.37 12.89 -19.91
N ASP A 175 0.91 13.22 -19.89
CA ASP A 175 1.49 14.14 -20.87
C ASP A 175 1.93 13.37 -22.10
N ARG A 176 2.48 12.16 -21.92
CA ARG A 176 2.91 11.28 -23.02
C ARG A 176 3.12 9.84 -22.54
N TYR A 177 3.18 8.91 -23.47
CA TYR A 177 3.66 7.55 -23.25
C TYR A 177 5.15 7.48 -23.63
N GLY A 178 6.02 7.92 -22.70
CA GLY A 178 7.45 8.10 -22.92
C GLY A 178 8.24 6.79 -23.09
N GLU A 179 9.56 6.87 -23.03
CA GLU A 179 10.46 5.76 -23.38
C GLU A 179 10.90 4.89 -22.20
N TYR A 180 10.40 5.12 -21.00
CA TYR A 180 10.79 4.36 -19.81
C TYR A 180 9.62 3.76 -19.06
N VAL A 181 9.87 2.63 -18.43
CA VAL A 181 8.95 2.02 -17.46
C VAL A 181 9.30 2.55 -16.07
N LEU A 182 8.29 2.94 -15.31
CA LEU A 182 8.44 3.45 -13.95
C LEU A 182 8.27 2.33 -12.93
N VAL A 183 9.17 2.26 -11.96
CA VAL A 183 9.02 1.50 -10.71
C VAL A 183 8.97 2.49 -9.57
N ALA A 184 7.86 2.60 -8.87
CA ALA A 184 7.70 3.51 -7.74
C ALA A 184 7.31 2.75 -6.48
N SER A 185 8.26 2.58 -5.53
CA SER A 185 8.00 1.85 -4.29
C SER A 185 9.14 2.02 -3.28
N ARG A 186 8.90 1.58 -2.04
CA ARG A 186 10.02 1.35 -1.11
C ARG A 186 10.91 0.24 -1.64
N LEU A 187 12.22 0.41 -1.58
CA LEU A 187 13.19 -0.58 -2.05
C LEU A 187 13.43 -1.66 -0.98
N THR A 188 12.51 -2.61 -0.90
CA THR A 188 12.54 -3.75 0.04
C THR A 188 12.44 -5.07 -0.72
N PRO A 189 12.86 -6.21 -0.14
CA PRO A 189 12.79 -7.51 -0.82
C PRO A 189 11.40 -7.90 -1.35
N LEU A 190 10.33 -7.49 -0.64
CA LEU A 190 8.95 -7.78 -1.05
C LEU A 190 8.53 -7.06 -2.34
N LYS A 191 9.21 -5.98 -2.70
CA LYS A 191 8.94 -5.21 -3.94
C LYS A 191 9.60 -5.80 -5.18
N ARG A 192 10.49 -6.77 -5.01
CA ARG A 192 11.14 -7.55 -6.08
C ARG A 192 11.74 -6.72 -7.21
N ILE A 193 12.36 -5.57 -6.88
CA ILE A 193 13.02 -4.72 -7.89
C ILE A 193 14.15 -5.49 -8.61
N HIS A 194 14.82 -6.42 -7.91
CA HIS A 194 15.81 -7.32 -8.52
C HIS A 194 15.25 -8.10 -9.71
N LEU A 195 13.97 -8.52 -9.65
CA LEU A 195 13.32 -9.22 -10.77
C LEU A 195 13.21 -8.32 -12.01
N VAL A 196 13.02 -7.01 -11.82
CA VAL A 196 13.03 -6.03 -12.93
C VAL A 196 14.42 -5.96 -13.54
N LEU A 197 15.47 -5.87 -12.71
CA LEU A 197 16.85 -5.82 -13.18
C LEU A 197 17.26 -7.11 -13.91
N GLU A 198 16.87 -8.26 -13.38
CA GLU A 198 17.06 -9.56 -14.03
C GLU A 198 16.35 -9.63 -15.39
N ALA A 199 15.12 -9.11 -15.47
CA ALA A 199 14.36 -9.08 -16.73
C ALA A 199 15.00 -8.18 -17.78
N LEU A 200 15.51 -7.00 -17.36
CA LEU A 200 16.19 -6.06 -18.25
C LEU A 200 17.49 -6.61 -18.90
N ARG A 201 18.11 -7.65 -18.32
CA ARG A 201 19.26 -8.35 -18.93
C ARG A 201 18.88 -9.22 -20.10
N LEU A 202 17.63 -9.70 -20.16
CA LEU A 202 17.20 -10.68 -21.15
C LEU A 202 16.95 -10.03 -22.51
N PRO A 203 17.21 -10.76 -23.62
CA PRO A 203 17.09 -10.22 -24.97
C PRO A 203 15.80 -9.46 -25.27
N PRO A 204 14.61 -9.92 -24.88
CA PRO A 204 13.38 -9.18 -25.18
C PRO A 204 13.38 -7.76 -24.61
N ALA A 205 14.00 -7.52 -23.42
CA ALA A 205 13.95 -6.24 -22.73
C ALA A 205 15.24 -5.41 -22.89
N GLN A 206 16.14 -5.72 -23.82
CA GLN A 206 17.42 -5.04 -23.98
C GLN A 206 17.32 -3.55 -24.35
N MET A 207 16.23 -3.13 -24.96
CA MET A 207 15.99 -1.73 -25.33
C MET A 207 15.18 -0.96 -24.28
N VAL A 208 14.65 -1.65 -23.27
CA VAL A 208 13.79 -1.03 -22.25
C VAL A 208 14.61 -0.20 -21.28
N ARG A 209 14.17 1.04 -21.06
CA ARG A 209 14.68 1.93 -20.02
C ARG A 209 13.78 1.87 -18.79
N CYS A 210 14.37 2.03 -17.60
CA CYS A 210 13.65 1.97 -16.34
C CYS A 210 14.05 3.11 -15.42
N VAL A 211 13.07 3.76 -14.82
CA VAL A 211 13.27 4.73 -13.74
C VAL A 211 12.73 4.13 -12.45
N ILE A 212 13.57 4.07 -11.43
CA ILE A 212 13.25 3.52 -10.11
C ILE A 212 13.19 4.68 -9.11
N VAL A 213 11.97 4.93 -8.62
CA VAL A 213 11.66 5.95 -7.62
C VAL A 213 11.44 5.29 -6.27
N GLY A 214 12.06 5.83 -5.25
CA GLY A 214 11.96 5.41 -3.86
C GLY A 214 13.29 5.09 -3.22
N ASP A 215 13.22 4.74 -1.94
CA ASP A 215 14.38 4.39 -1.12
C ASP A 215 14.05 3.21 -0.22
N GLY A 216 15.07 2.58 0.39
CA GLY A 216 14.88 1.45 1.30
C GLY A 216 16.15 0.61 1.48
N GLU A 217 16.04 -0.38 2.36
CA GLU A 217 17.16 -1.23 2.78
C GLU A 217 17.87 -1.98 1.63
N SER A 218 17.19 -2.19 0.51
CA SER A 218 17.76 -2.90 -0.65
C SER A 218 18.44 -1.98 -1.66
N ARG A 219 18.45 -0.66 -1.46
CA ARG A 219 18.93 0.31 -2.46
C ARG A 219 20.33 0.04 -2.92
N ASP A 220 21.30 -0.05 -1.99
CA ASP A 220 22.72 -0.20 -2.32
C ASP A 220 22.98 -1.54 -3.01
N TRP A 221 22.33 -2.59 -2.57
CA TRP A 221 22.38 -3.90 -3.23
C TRP A 221 21.84 -3.84 -4.66
N LEU A 222 20.70 -3.17 -4.90
CA LEU A 222 20.11 -3.02 -6.22
C LEU A 222 20.99 -2.19 -7.16
N ILE A 223 21.63 -1.14 -6.66
CA ILE A 223 22.63 -0.36 -7.42
C ILE A 223 23.83 -1.24 -7.78
N GLY A 224 24.34 -2.04 -6.84
CA GLY A 224 25.41 -3.01 -7.10
C GLY A 224 25.03 -4.01 -8.19
N LEU A 225 23.81 -4.56 -8.11
CA LEU A 225 23.27 -5.49 -9.10
C LEU A 225 23.10 -4.84 -10.49
N THR A 226 22.72 -3.57 -10.55
CA THR A 226 22.62 -2.80 -11.80
C THR A 226 23.97 -2.69 -12.50
N LYS A 227 25.04 -2.44 -11.75
CA LYS A 227 26.43 -2.41 -12.26
C LYS A 227 26.91 -3.79 -12.71
N GLU A 228 26.66 -4.81 -11.89
CA GLU A 228 27.01 -6.20 -12.22
C GLU A 228 26.36 -6.64 -13.55
N TYR A 229 25.14 -6.15 -13.81
CA TYR A 229 24.40 -6.48 -15.00
C TYR A 229 24.65 -5.55 -16.19
N GLY A 230 25.49 -4.51 -16.05
CA GLY A 230 25.80 -3.54 -17.12
C GLY A 230 24.56 -2.73 -17.54
N LEU A 231 23.70 -2.35 -16.58
CA LEU A 231 22.44 -1.67 -16.85
C LEU A 231 22.48 -0.16 -16.57
N GLU A 232 23.62 0.42 -16.20
CA GLU A 232 23.74 1.83 -15.75
C GLU A 232 23.23 2.83 -16.78
N ASN A 233 23.35 2.53 -18.07
CA ASN A 233 22.87 3.39 -19.15
C ASN A 233 21.35 3.31 -19.40
N ARG A 234 20.65 2.37 -18.75
CA ARG A 234 19.23 2.09 -18.97
C ARG A 234 18.38 2.13 -17.70
N VAL A 235 19.02 2.08 -16.54
CA VAL A 235 18.34 2.09 -15.24
C VAL A 235 18.79 3.32 -14.46
N THR A 236 17.82 4.15 -14.08
CA THR A 236 18.07 5.35 -13.26
C THR A 236 17.39 5.18 -11.90
N PHE A 237 18.17 5.33 -10.82
CA PHE A 237 17.63 5.42 -9.46
C PHE A 237 17.45 6.91 -9.11
N ALA A 238 16.19 7.36 -9.12
CA ALA A 238 15.85 8.74 -8.76
C ALA A 238 15.86 8.99 -7.24
N GLY A 239 15.92 7.92 -6.42
CA GLY A 239 15.86 8.06 -4.98
C GLY A 239 14.45 8.42 -4.49
N GLN A 240 14.39 8.99 -3.29
CA GLN A 240 13.12 9.51 -2.76
C GLN A 240 12.83 10.86 -3.43
N VAL A 241 11.69 10.94 -4.06
CA VAL A 241 11.23 12.13 -4.79
C VAL A 241 10.08 12.81 -4.05
N SER A 242 9.84 14.08 -4.35
CA SER A 242 8.65 14.81 -3.92
C SER A 242 7.39 14.28 -4.61
N GLU A 243 6.23 14.65 -4.11
CA GLU A 243 4.95 14.32 -4.73
C GLU A 243 4.85 14.86 -6.15
N THR A 244 5.29 16.09 -6.37
CA THR A 244 5.30 16.72 -7.70
C THR A 244 6.17 15.95 -8.68
N GLU A 245 7.37 15.54 -8.27
CA GLU A 245 8.27 14.73 -9.12
C GLU A 245 7.69 13.34 -9.38
N LEU A 246 7.01 12.71 -8.40
CA LEU A 246 6.32 11.45 -8.63
C LEU A 246 5.23 11.58 -9.70
N LEU A 247 4.42 12.64 -9.63
CA LEU A 247 3.39 12.94 -10.63
C LEU A 247 3.99 13.22 -12.01
N GLU A 248 5.15 13.90 -12.08
CA GLU A 248 5.90 14.07 -13.33
C GLU A 248 6.37 12.73 -13.91
N HIS A 249 6.92 11.86 -13.08
CA HIS A 249 7.33 10.53 -13.52
C HIS A 249 6.14 9.71 -14.01
N LEU A 250 5.01 9.75 -13.30
CA LEU A 250 3.78 9.09 -13.71
C LEU A 250 3.25 9.66 -15.02
N ALA A 251 3.21 11.00 -15.17
CA ALA A 251 2.69 11.66 -16.37
C ALA A 251 3.49 11.31 -17.63
N ASN A 252 4.78 11.00 -17.50
CA ASN A 252 5.70 10.85 -18.63
C ASN A 252 6.20 9.42 -18.86
N CYS A 253 5.93 8.45 -17.99
CA CYS A 253 6.36 7.07 -18.22
C CYS A 253 5.52 6.38 -19.30
N ARG A 254 6.03 5.24 -19.82
CA ARG A 254 5.29 4.34 -20.71
C ARG A 254 4.24 3.54 -19.96
N ALA A 255 4.66 2.94 -18.85
CA ALA A 255 3.83 2.12 -17.96
C ALA A 255 4.47 2.08 -16.58
N VAL A 256 3.73 1.59 -15.59
CA VAL A 256 4.25 1.31 -14.25
C VAL A 256 4.48 -0.19 -14.11
N CYS A 257 5.67 -0.58 -13.64
CA CYS A 257 5.99 -1.97 -13.30
C CYS A 257 6.01 -2.13 -11.77
N PHE A 258 5.12 -2.98 -11.26
CA PHE A 258 4.96 -3.22 -9.84
C PHE A 258 4.90 -4.72 -9.53
N PRO A 259 6.04 -5.45 -9.64
CA PRO A 259 6.11 -6.92 -9.53
C PRO A 259 6.19 -7.39 -8.08
N THR A 260 5.56 -6.70 -7.16
CA THR A 260 5.57 -6.98 -5.71
C THR A 260 5.07 -8.40 -5.40
N THR A 261 5.32 -8.89 -4.19
CA THR A 261 4.73 -10.13 -3.69
C THR A 261 3.87 -9.86 -2.46
N GLU A 262 2.70 -10.49 -2.40
CA GLU A 262 1.78 -10.42 -1.25
C GLU A 262 1.49 -8.98 -0.77
N GLU A 263 1.35 -8.04 -1.69
CA GLU A 263 1.03 -6.65 -1.39
C GLU A 263 -0.37 -6.54 -0.78
N ASP A 264 -0.55 -5.61 0.14
CA ASP A 264 -1.83 -5.42 0.80
C ASP A 264 -2.86 -4.79 -0.14
N TYR A 265 -2.50 -3.69 -0.79
CA TYR A 265 -3.36 -2.98 -1.74
C TYR A 265 -2.60 -2.55 -3.00
N GLY A 266 -1.46 -1.86 -2.83
CA GLY A 266 -0.66 -1.36 -3.94
C GLY A 266 -1.16 -0.02 -4.48
N LEU A 267 -1.09 1.03 -3.65
CA LEU A 267 -1.56 2.38 -3.98
C LEU A 267 -1.03 2.90 -5.32
N VAL A 268 0.22 2.59 -5.68
CA VAL A 268 0.81 2.98 -6.96
C VAL A 268 0.02 2.47 -8.18
N THR A 269 -0.74 1.38 -8.03
CA THR A 269 -1.60 0.85 -9.11
C THR A 269 -2.72 1.83 -9.46
N VAL A 270 -3.43 2.36 -8.45
CA VAL A 270 -4.51 3.33 -8.68
C VAL A 270 -3.95 4.70 -9.09
N GLU A 271 -2.76 5.10 -8.63
CA GLU A 271 -2.07 6.31 -9.06
C GLU A 271 -1.62 6.22 -10.54
N ALA A 272 -1.12 5.05 -10.96
CA ALA A 272 -0.81 4.77 -12.36
C ALA A 272 -2.06 4.87 -13.25
N PHE A 273 -3.16 4.25 -12.83
CA PHE A 273 -4.42 4.29 -13.55
C PHE A 273 -5.01 5.70 -13.61
N ALA A 274 -4.93 6.48 -12.52
CA ALA A 274 -5.34 7.88 -12.50
C ALA A 274 -4.49 8.74 -13.47
N SER A 275 -3.24 8.36 -13.69
CA SER A 275 -2.33 8.97 -14.67
C SER A 275 -2.44 8.35 -16.07
N ARG A 276 -3.47 7.54 -16.38
CA ARG A 276 -3.66 6.80 -17.63
C ARG A 276 -2.46 5.91 -17.99
N LYS A 277 -1.82 5.27 -17.01
CA LYS A 277 -0.69 4.38 -17.28
C LYS A 277 -1.10 2.92 -17.08
N ALA A 278 -0.68 2.08 -18.00
CA ALA A 278 -0.79 0.63 -17.86
C ALA A 278 0.05 0.15 -16.67
N VAL A 279 -0.36 -0.95 -16.04
CA VAL A 279 0.39 -1.57 -14.94
C VAL A 279 0.80 -2.98 -15.31
N ILE A 280 2.07 -3.32 -15.05
CA ILE A 280 2.60 -4.68 -15.12
C ILE A 280 2.77 -5.16 -13.68
N THR A 281 2.15 -6.29 -13.34
CA THR A 281 2.24 -6.91 -12.02
C THR A 281 2.35 -8.43 -12.12
N CYS A 282 2.59 -9.11 -11.00
CA CYS A 282 2.74 -10.58 -10.98
C CYS A 282 1.49 -11.27 -10.43
N THR A 283 1.28 -12.54 -10.81
CA THR A 283 0.14 -13.38 -10.36
C THR A 283 0.04 -13.49 -8.83
N ASP A 284 1.16 -13.37 -8.11
CA ASP A 284 1.26 -13.46 -6.66
C ASP A 284 1.40 -12.08 -5.97
N SER A 285 1.09 -10.99 -6.68
CA SER A 285 1.23 -9.64 -6.14
C SER A 285 0.19 -9.27 -5.08
N GLY A 286 -0.89 -10.02 -4.94
CA GLY A 286 -1.95 -9.72 -3.96
C GLY A 286 -2.84 -8.56 -4.42
N GLY A 287 -3.01 -7.51 -3.61
CA GLY A 287 -3.91 -6.38 -3.91
C GLY A 287 -3.82 -5.81 -5.34
N PRO A 288 -2.64 -5.63 -5.95
CA PRO A 288 -2.54 -5.19 -7.34
C PRO A 288 -3.29 -6.07 -8.33
N THR A 289 -3.35 -7.40 -8.13
CA THR A 289 -4.08 -8.32 -9.04
C THR A 289 -5.60 -8.19 -8.96
N GLU A 290 -6.12 -7.49 -7.96
CA GLU A 290 -7.55 -7.17 -7.85
C GLU A 290 -7.94 -6.00 -8.76
N LEU A 291 -6.97 -5.15 -9.06
CA LEU A 291 -7.13 -3.93 -9.85
C LEU A 291 -6.67 -4.11 -11.29
N VAL A 292 -5.59 -4.87 -11.50
CA VAL A 292 -5.04 -5.12 -12.83
C VAL A 292 -5.76 -6.31 -13.47
N CYS A 293 -6.57 -6.02 -14.49
CA CYS A 293 -7.21 -7.04 -15.34
C CYS A 293 -6.27 -7.33 -16.51
N ASN A 294 -5.73 -8.56 -16.56
CA ASN A 294 -4.81 -8.97 -17.61
C ASN A 294 -5.38 -8.70 -19.01
N GLU A 295 -4.57 -8.17 -19.92
CA GLU A 295 -4.91 -7.81 -21.31
C GLU A 295 -6.04 -6.77 -21.46
N LYS A 296 -6.40 -6.06 -20.38
CA LYS A 296 -7.44 -5.00 -20.42
C LYS A 296 -6.91 -3.65 -19.98
N ASN A 297 -6.27 -3.58 -18.79
CA ASN A 297 -5.71 -2.36 -18.25
C ASN A 297 -4.26 -2.53 -17.81
N GLY A 298 -3.67 -3.68 -18.12
CA GLY A 298 -2.29 -4.01 -17.78
C GLY A 298 -1.97 -5.47 -18.07
N LEU A 299 -0.84 -5.91 -17.55
CA LEU A 299 -0.35 -7.28 -17.70
C LEU A 299 -0.16 -7.91 -16.33
N VAL A 300 -0.74 -9.10 -16.14
CA VAL A 300 -0.53 -9.95 -14.97
C VAL A 300 0.28 -11.16 -15.40
N ILE A 301 1.51 -11.27 -14.91
CA ILE A 301 2.50 -12.24 -15.39
C ILE A 301 2.97 -13.17 -14.27
N GLU A 302 3.54 -14.32 -14.65
CA GLU A 302 4.26 -15.16 -13.70
C GLU A 302 5.49 -14.41 -13.14
N PRO A 303 5.82 -14.58 -11.84
CA PRO A 303 6.92 -13.86 -11.18
C PRO A 303 8.29 -14.39 -11.60
N THR A 304 8.60 -14.38 -12.89
CA THR A 304 9.87 -14.80 -13.47
C THR A 304 10.49 -13.68 -14.31
N ALA A 305 11.81 -13.61 -14.34
CA ALA A 305 12.54 -12.63 -15.15
C ALA A 305 12.17 -12.73 -16.64
N LYS A 306 11.94 -13.97 -17.14
CA LYS A 306 11.57 -14.22 -18.54
C LYS A 306 10.19 -13.64 -18.86
N SER A 307 9.18 -13.92 -18.05
CA SER A 307 7.81 -13.41 -18.25
C SER A 307 7.79 -11.88 -18.14
N LEU A 308 8.53 -11.33 -17.19
CA LEU A 308 8.64 -9.90 -17.02
C LEU A 308 9.37 -9.22 -18.18
N ALA A 309 10.45 -9.82 -18.71
CA ALA A 309 11.15 -9.28 -19.88
C ALA A 309 10.25 -9.19 -21.09
N ILE A 310 9.44 -10.21 -21.35
CA ILE A 310 8.46 -10.23 -22.46
C ILE A 310 7.42 -9.12 -22.27
N ALA A 311 6.88 -8.97 -21.07
CA ALA A 311 5.87 -7.95 -20.76
C ALA A 311 6.43 -6.53 -20.88
N LEU A 312 7.64 -6.30 -20.38
CA LEU A 312 8.35 -5.02 -20.48
C LEU A 312 8.63 -4.64 -21.93
N ALA A 313 9.12 -5.58 -22.75
CA ALA A 313 9.35 -5.36 -24.17
C ALA A 313 8.05 -4.98 -24.89
N ARG A 314 7.03 -5.81 -24.74
CA ARG A 314 5.73 -5.62 -25.40
C ARG A 314 5.11 -4.24 -25.11
N ILE A 315 5.09 -3.82 -23.84
CA ILE A 315 4.50 -2.53 -23.46
C ILE A 315 5.39 -1.34 -23.90
N SER A 316 6.71 -1.54 -24.00
CA SER A 316 7.65 -0.49 -24.41
C SER A 316 7.63 -0.28 -25.92
N GLU A 317 7.48 -1.33 -26.69
CA GLU A 317 7.45 -1.31 -28.17
C GLU A 317 6.09 -0.81 -28.71
N ASP A 318 4.99 -1.13 -28.03
CA ASP A 318 3.63 -0.76 -28.45
C ASP A 318 3.04 0.33 -27.56
N SER A 319 3.18 1.60 -28.00
CA SER A 319 2.61 2.74 -27.29
C SER A 319 1.09 2.79 -27.35
N ALA A 320 0.48 2.30 -28.41
CA ALA A 320 -0.98 2.26 -28.56
C ALA A 320 -1.59 1.24 -27.58
N LEU A 321 -0.92 0.10 -27.38
CA LEU A 321 -1.31 -0.87 -26.36
C LEU A 321 -1.20 -0.25 -24.97
N ALA A 322 -0.07 0.42 -24.65
CA ALA A 322 0.12 1.09 -23.36
C ALA A 322 -0.97 2.13 -23.10
N GLU A 323 -1.35 2.91 -24.13
CA GLU A 323 -2.43 3.88 -24.04
C GLU A 323 -3.79 3.23 -23.83
N SER A 324 -4.12 2.20 -24.60
CA SER A 324 -5.41 1.51 -24.48
C SER A 324 -5.61 0.93 -23.08
N PHE A 325 -4.57 0.31 -22.51
CA PHE A 325 -4.58 -0.18 -21.14
C PHE A 325 -4.69 0.95 -20.10
N GLY A 326 -3.94 2.03 -20.30
CA GLY A 326 -4.00 3.20 -19.39
C GLY A 326 -5.37 3.84 -19.39
N VAL A 327 -6.03 4.00 -20.54
CA VAL A 327 -7.41 4.52 -20.65
C VAL A 327 -8.40 3.58 -19.95
N ALA A 328 -8.25 2.27 -20.12
CA ALA A 328 -9.10 1.30 -19.42
C ALA A 328 -8.89 1.35 -17.89
N GLY A 329 -7.65 1.51 -17.44
CA GLY A 329 -7.32 1.71 -16.02
C GLY A 329 -7.95 2.97 -15.44
N LEU A 330 -7.88 4.10 -16.16
CA LEU A 330 -8.52 5.35 -15.72
C LEU A 330 -10.03 5.17 -15.56
N ARG A 331 -10.72 4.52 -16.51
CA ARG A 331 -12.17 4.27 -16.40
C ARG A 331 -12.51 3.48 -15.14
N GLN A 332 -11.68 2.51 -14.76
CA GLN A 332 -11.88 1.72 -13.54
C GLN A 332 -11.76 2.58 -12.27
N VAL A 333 -10.69 3.37 -12.14
CA VAL A 333 -10.47 4.17 -10.93
C VAL A 333 -11.37 5.39 -10.83
N THR A 334 -11.91 5.89 -11.94
CA THR A 334 -12.91 6.97 -11.92
C THR A 334 -14.21 6.52 -11.23
N ALA A 335 -14.53 5.23 -11.24
CA ALA A 335 -15.67 4.68 -10.49
C ALA A 335 -15.39 4.54 -8.98
N MET A 336 -14.14 4.68 -8.54
CA MET A 336 -13.72 4.63 -7.14
C MET A 336 -13.72 6.05 -6.59
N THR A 337 -14.79 6.47 -5.95
CA THR A 337 -14.96 7.86 -5.47
C THR A 337 -14.76 7.97 -3.97
N TRP A 338 -14.20 9.11 -3.53
CA TRP A 338 -14.08 9.43 -2.11
C TRP A 338 -15.45 9.63 -1.47
N GLN A 339 -16.47 10.12 -2.21
CA GLN A 339 -17.85 10.19 -1.72
C GLN A 339 -18.32 8.81 -1.23
N ARG A 340 -18.20 7.78 -2.10
CA ARG A 340 -18.59 6.42 -1.73
C ARG A 340 -17.80 5.89 -0.53
N ALA A 341 -16.51 6.20 -0.44
CA ALA A 341 -15.68 5.77 0.69
C ALA A 341 -16.15 6.45 1.99
N VAL A 342 -16.41 7.75 1.95
CA VAL A 342 -16.93 8.52 3.10
C VAL A 342 -18.29 8.01 3.52
N ASP A 343 -19.24 7.84 2.59
CA ASP A 343 -20.60 7.33 2.88
C ASP A 343 -20.60 5.95 3.57
N ARG A 344 -19.60 5.11 3.24
CA ARG A 344 -19.44 3.79 3.85
C ARG A 344 -18.74 3.82 5.22
N LEU A 345 -17.82 4.76 5.42
CA LEU A 345 -17.03 4.87 6.64
C LEU A 345 -17.75 5.62 7.75
N LEU A 346 -18.76 6.42 7.43
CA LEU A 346 -19.56 7.12 8.42
C LEU A 346 -20.67 6.23 9.00
N LEU A 347 -20.79 6.26 10.33
CA LEU A 347 -21.83 5.55 11.09
C LEU A 347 -23.05 6.48 11.32
N VAL A 348 -23.56 7.13 10.27
CA VAL A 348 -24.70 8.06 10.38
C VAL A 348 -26.01 7.36 10.08
#